data_7b1e7681241938ded915c00c371e0753
#
_entry.id   7b1e7681241938ded915c00c371e0753
#
_cell.length_a   1.000
_cell.length_b   1.000
_cell.length_c   1.000
_cell.angle_alpha   90.00
_cell.angle_beta   90.00
_cell.angle_gamma   90.00
#
_symmetry.space_group_name_H-M   'P 1'
#
loop_
_entity.id
_entity.type
_entity.pdbx_description
1 polymer ?
#
loop_
_entity_poly.entity_id
_entity_poly.type
_entity_poly.pdbx_seq_one_letter_code
_entity_poly.pdbx_strand_id
1 'polypeptide(L)'
;QMCIRDSKHNKKLKPDMLIGVCGCMVQQEHITERIKKSFPYVDMVFGTHVLHTLPQLIYEALTTHKRQISIPQMDGVIAEGIPLRRESKLKASIPIMYGCNNFCTYCIVPYVRGRERSRDPEEIVREAEQLVADGYKELLLLGQNVNSYGRGTDVDFPELLRRINAIPGEFKISYMSSHPKDATHELIDTIAECEKVTRHFHLPVQSGSSRILKLMNRSYTREHYLELINYAKEHIPDVALTSDIIVGFPGETYEDFEETLSLIRE
;
A
#
# COMPACT_ATOMS: atom_id res chain seq x y z
N GLN A 1 8.57 -5.66 18.34
CA GLN A 1 9.06 -6.51 19.48
C GLN A 1 8.88 -5.82 20.83
N MET A 2 9.11 -4.51 20.97
CA MET A 2 8.88 -3.76 22.22
C MET A 2 7.42 -3.91 22.69
N CYS A 3 6.45 -3.60 21.85
CA CYS A 3 5.02 -3.67 22.22
C CYS A 3 4.59 -5.07 22.69
N ILE A 4 5.12 -6.15 22.07
CA ILE A 4 4.81 -7.52 22.52
C ILE A 4 5.36 -7.76 23.93
N ARG A 5 6.56 -7.26 24.24
CA ARG A 5 7.15 -7.39 25.60
C ARG A 5 6.38 -6.58 26.63
N ASP A 6 5.96 -5.37 26.29
CA ASP A 6 5.18 -4.50 27.17
C ASP A 6 3.82 -5.13 27.51
N SER A 7 3.19 -5.81 26.52
CA SER A 7 1.94 -6.54 26.71
C SER A 7 2.04 -7.66 27.76
N LYS A 8 3.24 -8.23 27.96
CA LYS A 8 3.47 -9.23 29.03
C LYS A 8 3.20 -8.68 30.42
N HIS A 9 3.63 -7.43 30.67
CA HIS A 9 3.36 -6.78 31.96
C HIS A 9 1.86 -6.57 32.15
N ASN A 10 1.17 -6.07 31.14
CA ASN A 10 -0.27 -5.83 31.18
C ASN A 10 -1.07 -7.13 31.41
N LYS A 11 -0.66 -8.24 30.76
CA LYS A 11 -1.30 -9.55 30.96
C LYS A 11 -1.10 -10.10 32.36
N LYS A 12 0.02 -9.78 33.02
CA LYS A 12 0.20 -10.13 34.45
C LYS A 12 -0.77 -9.40 35.36
N LEU A 13 -1.07 -8.13 35.06
CA LEU A 13 -2.04 -7.31 35.78
C LEU A 13 -3.49 -7.69 35.49
N LYS A 14 -3.75 -8.16 34.28
CA LYS A 14 -5.07 -8.59 33.77
C LYS A 14 -4.94 -9.96 33.08
N PRO A 15 -4.98 -11.07 33.82
CA PRO A 15 -4.76 -12.42 33.29
C PRO A 15 -5.71 -12.79 32.15
N ASP A 16 -6.95 -12.30 32.16
CA ASP A 16 -7.98 -12.59 31.17
C ASP A 16 -7.83 -11.72 29.88
N MET A 17 -6.85 -10.81 29.85
CA MET A 17 -6.59 -10.00 28.67
C MET A 17 -6.08 -10.85 27.52
N LEU A 18 -6.73 -10.80 26.37
CA LEU A 18 -6.24 -11.42 25.13
C LEU A 18 -5.19 -10.54 24.45
N ILE A 19 -4.10 -11.16 23.99
CA ILE A 19 -3.05 -10.52 23.21
C ILE A 19 -3.04 -11.12 21.82
N GLY A 20 -3.37 -10.30 20.81
CA GLY A 20 -3.28 -10.64 19.39
C GLY A 20 -2.10 -9.94 18.71
N VAL A 21 -1.37 -10.65 17.87
CA VAL A 21 -0.33 -10.09 17.02
C VAL A 21 -0.73 -10.27 15.57
N CYS A 22 -0.93 -9.12 14.88
CA CYS A 22 -1.29 -9.09 13.46
C CYS A 22 -0.32 -8.19 12.67
N GLY A 23 -0.19 -8.44 11.40
CA GLY A 23 0.54 -7.58 10.48
C GLY A 23 1.33 -8.34 9.41
N CYS A 24 1.98 -7.60 8.51
CA CYS A 24 2.74 -8.19 7.41
C CYS A 24 3.90 -9.07 7.88
N MET A 25 4.55 -8.73 9.00
CA MET A 25 5.72 -9.48 9.48
C MET A 25 5.37 -10.91 9.91
N VAL A 26 4.17 -11.16 10.42
CA VAL A 26 3.78 -12.52 10.84
C VAL A 26 3.54 -13.47 9.67
N GLN A 27 3.46 -12.96 8.43
CA GLN A 27 3.41 -13.78 7.23
C GLN A 27 4.76 -14.49 6.94
N GLN A 28 5.84 -14.05 7.58
CA GLN A 28 7.14 -14.71 7.49
C GLN A 28 7.21 -15.84 8.51
N GLU A 29 7.40 -17.07 8.04
CA GLU A 29 7.42 -18.28 8.87
C GLU A 29 8.36 -18.18 10.07
N HIS A 30 9.60 -17.69 9.84
CA HIS A 30 10.60 -17.55 10.91
C HIS A 30 10.17 -16.56 12.00
N ILE A 31 9.41 -15.52 11.66
CA ILE A 31 8.85 -14.54 12.64
C ILE A 31 7.75 -15.21 13.46
N THR A 32 6.86 -15.95 12.80
CA THR A 32 5.79 -16.67 13.46
C THR A 32 6.34 -17.73 14.41
N GLU A 33 7.32 -18.52 13.99
CA GLU A 33 7.98 -19.50 14.84
C GLU A 33 8.70 -18.82 16.03
N ARG A 34 9.33 -17.67 15.80
CA ARG A 34 9.92 -16.88 16.88
C ARG A 34 8.86 -16.39 17.88
N ILE A 35 7.70 -15.93 17.39
CA ILE A 35 6.60 -15.51 18.27
C ILE A 35 6.10 -16.71 19.10
N LYS A 36 5.91 -17.86 18.48
CA LYS A 36 5.51 -19.10 19.14
C LYS A 36 6.46 -19.47 20.31
N LYS A 37 7.76 -19.40 20.06
CA LYS A 37 8.80 -19.83 21.02
C LYS A 37 9.07 -18.77 22.10
N SER A 38 9.18 -17.51 21.71
CA SER A 38 9.69 -16.44 22.60
C SER A 38 8.59 -15.69 23.36
N PHE A 39 7.33 -15.78 22.92
CA PHE A 39 6.20 -15.03 23.50
C PHE A 39 5.01 -15.95 23.81
N PRO A 40 5.14 -16.88 24.77
CA PRO A 40 4.09 -17.88 25.08
C PRO A 40 2.79 -17.27 25.61
N TYR A 41 2.81 -16.03 26.03
CA TYR A 41 1.66 -15.27 26.53
C TYR A 41 0.83 -14.58 25.43
N VAL A 42 1.24 -14.68 24.16
CA VAL A 42 0.45 -14.22 23.01
C VAL A 42 -0.62 -15.26 22.72
N ASP A 43 -1.88 -14.85 22.69
CA ASP A 43 -3.03 -15.74 22.52
C ASP A 43 -3.39 -15.97 21.05
N MET A 44 -3.17 -14.95 20.20
CA MET A 44 -3.50 -15.03 18.76
C MET A 44 -2.38 -14.47 17.91
N VAL A 45 -2.09 -15.15 16.78
CA VAL A 45 -1.18 -14.65 15.72
C VAL A 45 -1.89 -14.86 14.39
N PHE A 46 -2.11 -13.79 13.65
CA PHE A 46 -2.85 -13.87 12.39
C PHE A 46 -2.35 -12.89 11.34
N GLY A 47 -2.42 -13.32 10.09
CA GLY A 47 -2.00 -12.52 8.93
C GLY A 47 -3.02 -11.45 8.57
N THR A 48 -2.59 -10.49 7.75
CA THR A 48 -3.46 -9.39 7.28
C THR A 48 -4.59 -9.86 6.36
N HIS A 49 -4.43 -11.02 5.72
CA HIS A 49 -5.44 -11.59 4.81
C HIS A 49 -6.65 -12.20 5.51
N VAL A 50 -6.56 -12.44 6.82
CA VAL A 50 -7.63 -13.06 7.62
C VAL A 50 -8.17 -12.12 8.70
N LEU A 51 -7.99 -10.82 8.55
CA LEU A 51 -8.50 -9.84 9.50
C LEU A 51 -10.02 -9.94 9.70
N HIS A 52 -10.75 -10.29 8.66
CA HIS A 52 -12.20 -10.51 8.71
C HIS A 52 -12.62 -11.69 9.62
N THR A 53 -11.71 -12.63 9.91
CA THR A 53 -11.97 -13.77 10.81
C THR A 53 -11.63 -13.44 12.27
N LEU A 54 -11.21 -12.22 12.60
CA LEU A 54 -10.82 -11.83 13.96
C LEU A 54 -11.89 -12.15 15.02
N PRO A 55 -13.21 -11.91 14.80
CA PRO A 55 -14.25 -12.29 15.77
C PRO A 55 -14.23 -13.79 16.08
N GLN A 56 -14.07 -14.63 15.06
CA GLN A 56 -13.96 -16.08 15.19
C GLN A 56 -12.73 -16.49 16.01
N LEU A 57 -11.57 -15.90 15.72
CA LEU A 57 -10.31 -16.17 16.43
C LEU A 57 -10.41 -15.77 17.92
N ILE A 58 -11.06 -14.64 18.22
CA ILE A 58 -11.32 -14.22 19.61
C ILE A 58 -12.22 -15.24 20.31
N TYR A 59 -13.33 -15.64 19.68
CA TYR A 59 -14.26 -16.63 20.24
C TYR A 59 -13.55 -17.97 20.54
N GLU A 60 -12.75 -18.46 19.61
CA GLU A 60 -11.98 -19.70 19.77
C GLU A 60 -10.92 -19.58 20.87
N ALA A 61 -10.23 -18.44 20.98
CA ALA A 61 -9.25 -18.21 22.04
C ALA A 61 -9.91 -18.20 23.42
N LEU A 62 -11.10 -17.58 23.54
CA LEU A 62 -11.84 -17.52 24.81
C LEU A 62 -12.43 -18.85 25.22
N THR A 63 -12.95 -19.64 24.26
CA THR A 63 -13.64 -20.91 24.57
C THR A 63 -12.69 -22.07 24.77
N THR A 64 -11.60 -22.12 23.98
CA THR A 64 -10.68 -23.25 24.04
C THR A 64 -9.50 -23.02 24.99
N HIS A 65 -9.24 -21.78 25.37
CA HIS A 65 -8.04 -21.34 26.09
C HIS A 65 -6.73 -21.78 25.42
N LYS A 66 -6.76 -22.02 24.10
CA LYS A 66 -5.60 -22.39 23.29
C LYS A 66 -5.19 -21.23 22.39
N ARG A 67 -3.89 -21.13 22.16
CA ARG A 67 -3.34 -20.17 21.19
C ARG A 67 -3.88 -20.43 19.81
N GLN A 68 -4.37 -19.36 19.15
CA GLN A 68 -4.86 -19.38 17.77
C GLN A 68 -3.79 -18.84 16.83
N ILE A 69 -3.47 -19.60 15.77
CA ILE A 69 -2.52 -19.15 14.75
C ILE A 69 -3.16 -19.33 13.39
N SER A 70 -3.44 -18.21 12.73
CA SER A 70 -4.08 -18.18 11.41
C SER A 70 -3.24 -17.38 10.42
N ILE A 71 -2.40 -18.08 9.67
CA ILE A 71 -1.53 -17.49 8.65
C ILE A 71 -1.75 -18.28 7.36
N PRO A 72 -2.79 -17.95 6.60
CA PRO A 72 -3.07 -18.61 5.33
C PRO A 72 -2.01 -18.28 4.30
N GLN A 73 -1.91 -19.10 3.28
CA GLN A 73 -1.14 -18.79 2.07
C GLN A 73 -1.67 -17.49 1.43
N MET A 74 -0.79 -16.77 0.72
CA MET A 74 -0.94 -15.35 0.36
C MET A 74 -2.03 -15.01 -0.67
N ASP A 75 -2.85 -15.96 -1.11
CA ASP A 75 -3.90 -15.77 -2.11
C ASP A 75 -5.31 -15.59 -1.50
N GLY A 76 -5.35 -14.98 -0.31
CA GLY A 76 -6.59 -14.78 0.44
C GLY A 76 -7.61 -13.90 -0.29
N VAL A 77 -8.88 -14.15 0.02
CA VAL A 77 -10.01 -13.35 -0.46
C VAL A 77 -9.90 -11.92 0.04
N ILE A 78 -10.22 -10.94 -0.80
CA ILE A 78 -10.44 -9.56 -0.37
C ILE A 78 -11.81 -9.54 0.32
N ALA A 79 -11.81 -9.24 1.63
CA ALA A 79 -13.06 -9.11 2.37
C ALA A 79 -13.59 -7.69 2.21
N GLU A 80 -14.75 -7.57 1.58
CA GLU A 80 -15.48 -6.31 1.43
C GLU A 80 -16.45 -6.09 2.61
N GLY A 81 -16.89 -4.85 2.80
CA GLY A 81 -17.92 -4.49 3.77
C GLY A 81 -17.52 -4.63 5.25
N ILE A 82 -16.24 -4.74 5.56
CA ILE A 82 -15.78 -4.79 6.96
C ILE A 82 -16.02 -3.42 7.62
N PRO A 83 -16.75 -3.36 8.76
CA PRO A 83 -16.96 -2.11 9.46
C PRO A 83 -15.62 -1.48 9.90
N LEU A 84 -15.37 -0.26 9.48
CA LEU A 84 -14.15 0.47 9.80
C LEU A 84 -14.48 1.65 10.72
N ARG A 85 -13.82 1.73 11.88
CA ARG A 85 -13.81 2.92 12.70
C ARG A 85 -12.74 3.87 12.18
N ARG A 86 -13.16 5.00 11.61
CA ARG A 86 -12.25 6.04 11.13
C ARG A 86 -12.04 7.09 12.21
N GLU A 87 -10.78 7.45 12.47
CA GLU A 87 -10.44 8.46 13.49
C GLU A 87 -10.59 9.88 12.96
N SER A 88 -10.21 10.11 11.71
CA SER A 88 -10.38 11.40 11.05
C SER A 88 -11.81 11.56 10.54
N LYS A 89 -12.32 12.79 10.63
CA LYS A 89 -13.59 13.21 10.01
C LYS A 89 -13.41 13.97 8.69
N LEU A 90 -12.16 14.28 8.32
CA LEU A 90 -11.84 15.03 7.11
C LEU A 90 -11.26 14.15 6.01
N LYS A 91 -10.40 13.18 6.37
CA LYS A 91 -9.69 12.31 5.44
C LYS A 91 -10.04 10.86 5.68
N ALA A 92 -10.41 10.16 4.61
CA ALA A 92 -10.66 8.72 4.60
C ALA A 92 -9.69 8.02 3.67
N SER A 93 -9.14 6.89 4.13
CA SER A 93 -8.33 6.01 3.29
C SER A 93 -9.19 4.88 2.73
N ILE A 94 -9.07 4.64 1.42
CA ILE A 94 -9.76 3.58 0.69
C ILE A 94 -8.68 2.66 0.09
N PRO A 95 -8.46 1.46 0.64
CA PRO A 95 -7.64 0.47 -0.03
C PRO A 95 -8.29 0.07 -1.35
N ILE A 96 -7.59 0.22 -2.48
CA ILE A 96 -8.11 -0.15 -3.81
C ILE A 96 -7.54 -1.47 -4.31
N MET A 97 -6.36 -1.85 -3.81
CA MET A 97 -5.68 -3.07 -4.20
C MET A 97 -4.73 -3.59 -3.11
N TYR A 98 -4.34 -4.84 -3.22
CA TYR A 98 -3.42 -5.53 -2.32
C TYR A 98 -2.35 -6.28 -3.11
N GLY A 99 -1.15 -6.42 -2.52
CA GLY A 99 -0.03 -7.13 -3.12
C GLY A 99 0.73 -6.33 -4.18
N CYS A 100 1.80 -6.90 -4.71
CA CYS A 100 2.61 -6.27 -5.75
C CYS A 100 3.38 -7.34 -6.55
N ASN A 101 3.42 -7.19 -7.88
CA ASN A 101 4.09 -8.11 -8.78
C ASN A 101 5.49 -7.61 -9.24
N ASN A 102 5.99 -6.49 -8.72
CA ASN A 102 7.24 -5.90 -9.20
C ASN A 102 8.49 -6.60 -8.68
N PHE A 103 8.44 -7.24 -7.50
CA PHE A 103 9.59 -7.96 -6.91
C PHE A 103 10.89 -7.16 -6.89
N CYS A 104 10.81 -5.85 -6.59
CA CYS A 104 12.02 -5.05 -6.39
C CYS A 104 12.91 -5.73 -5.33
N THR A 105 14.22 -5.82 -5.56
CA THR A 105 15.13 -6.67 -4.78
C THR A 105 15.25 -6.30 -3.30
N TYR A 106 14.91 -5.07 -2.93
CA TYR A 106 14.90 -4.58 -1.55
C TYR A 106 13.52 -4.65 -0.88
N CYS A 107 12.47 -5.11 -1.60
CA CYS A 107 11.09 -5.00 -1.14
C CYS A 107 10.53 -6.33 -0.64
N ILE A 108 9.99 -6.32 0.58
CA ILE A 108 9.35 -7.47 1.20
C ILE A 108 7.89 -7.68 0.78
N VAL A 109 7.27 -6.68 0.15
CA VAL A 109 5.81 -6.66 -0.11
C VAL A 109 5.30 -7.90 -0.83
N PRO A 110 5.89 -8.38 -1.95
CA PRO A 110 5.40 -9.58 -2.64
C PRO A 110 5.38 -10.83 -1.75
N TYR A 111 6.27 -10.89 -0.77
CA TYR A 111 6.44 -12.04 0.13
C TYR A 111 5.53 -12.00 1.36
N VAL A 112 4.92 -10.84 1.66
CA VAL A 112 4.07 -10.66 2.85
C VAL A 112 2.65 -10.19 2.53
N ARG A 113 2.44 -9.65 1.31
CA ARG A 113 1.13 -9.20 0.80
C ARG A 113 0.63 -10.03 -0.38
N GLY A 114 1.51 -10.88 -0.96
CA GLY A 114 1.20 -11.73 -2.10
C GLY A 114 1.15 -10.98 -3.43
N ARG A 115 0.57 -11.63 -4.43
CA ARG A 115 0.37 -11.08 -5.77
C ARG A 115 -0.65 -9.95 -5.78
N GLU A 116 -0.59 -9.12 -6.82
CA GLU A 116 -1.55 -8.04 -7.04
C GLU A 116 -2.98 -8.58 -7.15
N ARG A 117 -3.88 -7.93 -6.44
CA ARG A 117 -5.32 -8.18 -6.45
C ARG A 117 -6.03 -6.84 -6.29
N SER A 118 -6.79 -6.47 -7.29
CA SER A 118 -7.62 -5.26 -7.28
C SER A 118 -8.95 -5.56 -6.59
N ARG A 119 -9.47 -4.59 -5.84
CA ARG A 119 -10.85 -4.62 -5.37
C ARG A 119 -11.80 -4.35 -6.52
N ASP A 120 -13.03 -4.79 -6.35
CA ASP A 120 -14.11 -4.50 -7.29
C ASP A 120 -14.30 -2.98 -7.42
N PRO A 121 -14.33 -2.42 -8.65
CA PRO A 121 -14.47 -0.99 -8.86
C PRO A 121 -15.81 -0.43 -8.35
N GLU A 122 -16.88 -1.18 -8.45
CA GLU A 122 -18.21 -0.74 -8.00
C GLU A 122 -18.26 -0.64 -6.46
N GLU A 123 -17.57 -1.56 -5.76
CA GLU A 123 -17.45 -1.49 -4.30
C GLU A 123 -16.62 -0.28 -3.85
N ILE A 124 -15.55 0.04 -4.58
CA ILE A 124 -14.71 1.22 -4.29
C ILE A 124 -15.50 2.51 -4.52
N VAL A 125 -16.23 2.61 -5.65
CA VAL A 125 -17.05 3.79 -5.97
C VAL A 125 -18.15 3.97 -4.93
N ARG A 126 -18.85 2.90 -4.56
CA ARG A 126 -19.90 2.92 -3.52
C ARG A 126 -19.35 3.36 -2.15
N GLU A 127 -18.17 2.86 -1.76
CA GLU A 127 -17.49 3.31 -0.53
C GLU A 127 -17.13 4.80 -0.61
N ALA A 128 -16.64 5.27 -1.75
CA ALA A 128 -16.34 6.67 -1.97
C ALA A 128 -17.59 7.57 -1.89
N GLU A 129 -18.69 7.18 -2.52
CA GLU A 129 -19.98 7.88 -2.44
C GLU A 129 -20.48 8.01 -1.00
N GLN A 130 -20.43 6.92 -0.24
CA GLN A 130 -20.83 6.93 1.16
C GLN A 130 -19.95 7.87 1.99
N LEU A 131 -18.64 7.85 1.79
CA LEU A 131 -17.72 8.73 2.51
C LEU A 131 -17.96 10.21 2.18
N VAL A 132 -18.24 10.53 0.93
CA VAL A 132 -18.59 11.90 0.52
C VAL A 132 -19.92 12.33 1.17
N ALA A 133 -20.92 11.45 1.20
CA ALA A 133 -22.20 11.69 1.87
C ALA A 133 -22.04 11.88 3.38
N ASP A 134 -21.11 11.16 4.02
CA ASP A 134 -20.75 11.29 5.43
C ASP A 134 -19.93 12.56 5.72
N GLY A 135 -19.59 13.36 4.69
CA GLY A 135 -18.94 14.66 4.81
C GLY A 135 -17.42 14.65 4.77
N TYR A 136 -16.78 13.55 4.40
CA TYR A 136 -15.32 13.51 4.20
C TYR A 136 -14.90 14.44 3.05
N LYS A 137 -13.76 15.12 3.22
CA LYS A 137 -13.23 16.12 2.29
C LYS A 137 -11.99 15.65 1.53
N GLU A 138 -11.38 14.56 1.94
CA GLU A 138 -10.26 13.95 1.24
C GLU A 138 -10.41 12.42 1.24
N LEU A 139 -10.38 11.84 0.05
CA LEU A 139 -10.32 10.39 -0.17
C LEU A 139 -8.90 10.02 -0.60
N LEU A 140 -8.21 9.21 0.22
CA LEU A 140 -6.88 8.72 -0.09
C LEU A 140 -6.94 7.28 -0.59
N LEU A 141 -6.67 7.07 -1.88
CA LEU A 141 -6.60 5.75 -2.49
C LEU A 141 -5.27 5.08 -2.15
N LEU A 142 -5.34 3.88 -1.60
CA LEU A 142 -4.17 3.14 -1.10
C LEU A 142 -4.00 1.80 -1.82
N GLY A 143 -2.75 1.47 -2.12
CA GLY A 143 -2.32 0.18 -2.63
C GLY A 143 -0.84 -0.03 -2.41
N GLN A 144 -0.28 -1.10 -2.92
CA GLN A 144 1.17 -1.32 -2.95
C GLN A 144 1.79 -0.87 -4.28
N ASN A 145 0.97 -0.72 -5.32
CA ASN A 145 1.29 -0.13 -6.61
C ASN A 145 -0.03 0.29 -7.28
N VAL A 146 -0.57 1.45 -6.90
CA VAL A 146 -1.90 1.89 -7.37
C VAL A 146 -2.00 2.03 -8.89
N ASN A 147 -0.89 2.33 -9.56
CA ASN A 147 -0.86 2.49 -11.02
C ASN A 147 -1.17 1.18 -11.77
N SER A 148 -1.00 0.02 -11.11
CA SER A 148 -1.35 -1.29 -11.71
C SER A 148 -2.76 -1.77 -11.36
N TYR A 149 -3.56 -0.95 -10.67
CA TYR A 149 -4.94 -1.29 -10.36
C TYR A 149 -5.71 -1.67 -11.63
N GLY A 150 -6.50 -2.73 -11.54
CA GLY A 150 -7.38 -3.16 -12.62
C GLY A 150 -6.65 -3.70 -13.86
N ARG A 151 -5.35 -3.97 -13.80
CA ARG A 151 -4.58 -4.47 -14.95
C ARG A 151 -5.22 -5.71 -15.56
N GLY A 152 -5.57 -5.61 -16.85
CA GLY A 152 -6.23 -6.67 -17.62
C GLY A 152 -7.74 -6.77 -17.39
N THR A 153 -8.36 -5.76 -16.81
CA THR A 153 -9.80 -5.58 -16.69
C THR A 153 -10.24 -4.32 -17.45
N ASP A 154 -11.55 -4.12 -17.56
CA ASP A 154 -12.13 -2.96 -18.26
C ASP A 154 -12.02 -1.66 -17.44
N VAL A 155 -11.65 -1.74 -16.15
CA VAL A 155 -11.52 -0.59 -15.26
C VAL A 155 -10.13 -0.59 -14.66
N ASP A 156 -9.24 0.21 -15.26
CA ASP A 156 -7.90 0.47 -14.76
C ASP A 156 -7.86 1.67 -13.79
N PHE A 157 -6.66 2.08 -13.36
CA PHE A 157 -6.53 3.16 -12.39
C PHE A 157 -6.97 4.53 -12.94
N PRO A 158 -6.63 4.94 -14.18
CA PRO A 158 -7.21 6.13 -14.81
C PRO A 158 -8.74 6.13 -14.82
N GLU A 159 -9.37 5.06 -15.27
CA GLU A 159 -10.82 4.95 -15.32
C GLU A 159 -11.45 4.99 -13.90
N LEU A 160 -10.82 4.34 -12.92
CA LEU A 160 -11.28 4.43 -11.52
C LEU A 160 -11.23 5.87 -11.00
N LEU A 161 -10.18 6.62 -11.31
CA LEU A 161 -10.07 8.04 -10.94
C LEU A 161 -11.20 8.87 -11.57
N ARG A 162 -11.52 8.66 -12.85
CA ARG A 162 -12.63 9.34 -13.53
C ARG A 162 -13.97 9.04 -12.87
N ARG A 163 -14.24 7.78 -12.54
CA ARG A 163 -15.48 7.37 -11.85
C ARG A 163 -15.62 8.03 -10.47
N ILE A 164 -14.56 8.02 -9.66
CA ILE A 164 -14.59 8.68 -8.35
C ILE A 164 -14.70 10.21 -8.51
N ASN A 165 -14.03 10.80 -9.50
CA ASN A 165 -14.12 12.24 -9.80
C ASN A 165 -15.54 12.67 -10.19
N ALA A 166 -16.32 11.78 -10.81
CA ALA A 166 -17.71 12.07 -11.20
C ALA A 166 -18.70 12.12 -10.03
N ILE A 167 -18.34 11.61 -8.85
CA ILE A 167 -19.20 11.64 -7.65
C ILE A 167 -19.51 13.11 -7.30
N PRO A 168 -20.79 13.51 -7.12
CA PRO A 168 -21.14 14.86 -6.74
C PRO A 168 -20.59 15.26 -5.36
N GLY A 169 -20.20 16.54 -5.20
CA GLY A 169 -19.73 17.07 -3.92
C GLY A 169 -18.33 17.69 -3.99
N GLU A 170 -17.97 18.40 -2.94
CA GLU A 170 -16.66 19.06 -2.79
C GLU A 170 -15.73 18.20 -1.93
N PHE A 171 -14.79 17.52 -2.58
CA PHE A 171 -13.76 16.70 -1.94
C PHE A 171 -12.54 16.60 -2.85
N LYS A 172 -11.43 16.12 -2.31
CA LYS A 172 -10.20 15.86 -3.04
C LYS A 172 -9.91 14.35 -3.08
N ILE A 173 -9.30 13.92 -4.18
CA ILE A 173 -8.82 12.55 -4.38
C ILE A 173 -7.30 12.61 -4.35
N SER A 174 -6.69 11.89 -3.42
CA SER A 174 -5.25 11.68 -3.35
C SER A 174 -4.94 10.19 -3.45
N TYR A 175 -3.73 9.83 -3.84
CA TYR A 175 -3.29 8.44 -3.92
C TYR A 175 -1.81 8.32 -3.56
N MET A 176 -1.39 7.12 -3.18
CA MET A 176 0.00 6.82 -2.81
C MET A 176 0.45 5.49 -3.40
N SER A 177 1.78 5.30 -3.44
CA SER A 177 2.44 4.06 -3.87
C SER A 177 2.39 3.85 -5.39
N SER A 178 2.83 4.86 -6.13
CA SER A 178 3.05 4.77 -7.57
C SER A 178 4.35 4.04 -7.92
N HIS A 179 4.42 3.50 -9.12
CA HIS A 179 5.63 2.88 -9.68
C HIS A 179 5.84 3.34 -11.11
N PRO A 180 7.05 3.85 -11.48
CA PRO A 180 7.32 4.41 -12.82
C PRO A 180 7.00 3.48 -13.99
N LYS A 181 7.25 2.18 -13.83
CA LYS A 181 6.91 1.17 -14.85
C LYS A 181 5.43 1.18 -15.26
N ASP A 182 4.55 1.51 -14.31
CA ASP A 182 3.11 1.42 -14.47
C ASP A 182 2.44 2.82 -14.55
N ALA A 183 3.25 3.89 -14.52
CA ALA A 183 2.80 5.24 -14.85
C ALA A 183 2.71 5.39 -16.37
N THR A 184 1.57 5.89 -16.84
CA THR A 184 1.28 6.07 -18.27
C THR A 184 0.94 7.53 -18.57
N HIS A 185 1.04 7.94 -19.83
CA HIS A 185 0.55 9.25 -20.29
C HIS A 185 -0.94 9.39 -19.99
N GLU A 186 -1.74 8.35 -20.20
CA GLU A 186 -3.17 8.36 -19.87
C GLU A 186 -3.43 8.67 -18.38
N LEU A 187 -2.64 8.13 -17.46
CA LEU A 187 -2.75 8.47 -16.05
C LEU A 187 -2.45 9.96 -15.82
N ILE A 188 -1.42 10.49 -16.46
CA ILE A 188 -1.03 11.91 -16.35
C ILE A 188 -2.14 12.81 -16.89
N ASP A 189 -2.69 12.49 -18.06
CA ASP A 189 -3.80 13.20 -18.67
C ASP A 189 -5.04 13.15 -17.77
N THR A 190 -5.35 11.99 -17.19
CA THR A 190 -6.46 11.83 -16.25
C THR A 190 -6.29 12.70 -14.98
N ILE A 191 -5.06 12.80 -14.45
CA ILE A 191 -4.77 13.70 -13.31
C ILE A 191 -5.00 15.18 -13.70
N ALA A 192 -4.65 15.55 -14.92
CA ALA A 192 -4.84 16.90 -15.43
C ALA A 192 -6.34 17.25 -15.64
N GLU A 193 -7.12 16.30 -16.16
CA GLU A 193 -8.54 16.44 -16.49
C GLU A 193 -9.44 16.42 -15.25
N CYS A 194 -9.11 15.62 -14.25
CA CYS A 194 -9.92 15.38 -13.06
C CYS A 194 -9.71 16.46 -12.00
N GLU A 195 -10.62 17.43 -11.89
CA GLU A 195 -10.50 18.59 -11.00
C GLU A 195 -10.37 18.24 -9.51
N LYS A 196 -10.93 17.10 -9.09
CA LYS A 196 -10.87 16.63 -7.70
C LYS A 196 -9.58 15.88 -7.37
N VAL A 197 -8.86 15.37 -8.38
CA VAL A 197 -7.58 14.70 -8.18
C VAL A 197 -6.50 15.74 -7.83
N THR A 198 -5.76 15.47 -6.77
CA THR A 198 -4.66 16.35 -6.35
C THR A 198 -3.56 16.37 -7.40
N ARG A 199 -3.04 17.56 -7.71
CA ARG A 199 -1.90 17.74 -8.64
C ARG A 199 -0.57 17.39 -7.96
N HIS A 200 -0.58 16.35 -7.16
CA HIS A 200 0.60 15.79 -6.49
C HIS A 200 0.92 14.43 -7.12
N PHE A 201 2.02 14.37 -7.85
CA PHE A 201 2.48 13.17 -8.51
C PHE A 201 3.73 12.63 -7.81
N HIS A 202 3.51 11.70 -6.89
CA HIS A 202 4.59 10.99 -6.19
C HIS A 202 5.04 9.80 -7.02
N LEU A 203 6.25 9.88 -7.60
CA LEU A 203 6.78 8.84 -8.47
C LEU A 203 8.21 8.44 -8.04
N PRO A 204 8.36 7.43 -7.16
CA PRO A 204 9.67 7.02 -6.62
C PRO A 204 10.62 6.48 -7.68
N VAL A 205 11.67 7.24 -8.04
CA VAL A 205 12.68 6.81 -9.01
C VAL A 205 13.64 5.79 -8.44
N GLN A 206 13.95 5.88 -7.16
CA GLN A 206 14.88 5.07 -6.37
C GLN A 206 16.36 5.26 -6.73
N SER A 207 16.75 5.40 -8.00
CA SER A 207 18.10 5.71 -8.44
C SER A 207 18.07 6.43 -9.80
N GLY A 208 19.03 7.33 -10.04
CA GLY A 208 19.25 7.96 -11.35
C GLY A 208 20.11 7.12 -12.29
N SER A 209 20.71 6.02 -11.82
CA SER A 209 21.48 5.12 -12.66
C SER A 209 20.65 3.96 -13.19
N SER A 210 20.52 3.84 -14.52
CA SER A 210 19.81 2.74 -15.18
C SER A 210 20.44 1.38 -14.85
N ARG A 211 21.75 1.33 -14.55
CA ARG A 211 22.44 0.14 -14.10
C ARG A 211 21.95 -0.29 -12.71
N ILE A 212 21.82 0.64 -11.77
CA ILE A 212 21.31 0.37 -10.43
C ILE A 212 19.83 0.02 -10.46
N LEU A 213 19.02 0.71 -11.25
CA LEU A 213 17.61 0.36 -11.45
C LEU A 213 17.45 -1.10 -11.91
N LYS A 214 18.28 -1.58 -12.82
CA LYS A 214 18.30 -2.99 -13.24
C LYS A 214 18.67 -3.93 -12.09
N LEU A 215 19.66 -3.60 -11.26
CA LEU A 215 20.03 -4.39 -10.09
C LEU A 215 18.92 -4.41 -9.03
N MET A 216 18.16 -3.32 -8.92
CA MET A 216 16.96 -3.21 -8.06
C MET A 216 15.75 -3.99 -8.61
N ASN A 217 15.87 -4.64 -9.78
CA ASN A 217 14.77 -5.27 -10.52
C ASN A 217 13.66 -4.27 -10.87
N ARG A 218 14.04 -3.04 -11.25
CA ARG A 218 13.09 -2.02 -11.72
C ARG A 218 13.11 -2.00 -13.25
N SER A 219 11.94 -2.27 -13.84
CA SER A 219 11.79 -2.49 -15.29
C SER A 219 11.56 -1.18 -16.05
N TYR A 220 12.35 -0.16 -15.75
CA TYR A 220 12.41 1.12 -16.47
C TYR A 220 13.82 1.71 -16.36
N THR A 221 14.14 2.70 -17.21
CA THR A 221 15.42 3.41 -17.26
C THR A 221 15.27 4.85 -16.75
N ARG A 222 16.40 5.52 -16.56
CA ARG A 222 16.44 6.97 -16.24
C ARG A 222 15.70 7.77 -17.32
N GLU A 223 15.94 7.47 -18.59
CA GLU A 223 15.36 8.21 -19.72
C GLU A 223 13.83 8.09 -19.72
N HIS A 224 13.30 6.89 -19.49
CA HIS A 224 11.86 6.69 -19.36
C HIS A 224 11.26 7.43 -18.17
N TYR A 225 11.98 7.46 -17.04
CA TYR A 225 11.53 8.24 -15.89
C TYR A 225 11.46 9.74 -16.20
N LEU A 226 12.52 10.29 -16.81
CA LEU A 226 12.55 11.71 -17.20
C LEU A 226 11.49 12.06 -18.24
N GLU A 227 11.22 11.18 -19.16
CA GLU A 227 10.15 11.34 -20.15
C GLU A 227 8.79 11.49 -19.43
N LEU A 228 8.45 10.61 -18.47
CA LEU A 228 7.22 10.71 -17.70
C LEU A 228 7.14 12.00 -16.87
N ILE A 229 8.25 12.40 -16.22
CA ILE A 229 8.30 13.63 -15.43
C ILE A 229 8.12 14.87 -16.28
N ASN A 230 8.76 14.92 -17.47
CA ASN A 230 8.64 16.05 -18.38
C ASN A 230 7.20 16.12 -18.95
N TYR A 231 6.64 14.99 -19.31
CA TYR A 231 5.25 14.91 -19.74
C TYR A 231 4.29 15.41 -18.65
N ALA A 232 4.52 15.03 -17.39
CA ALA A 232 3.71 15.51 -16.28
C ALA A 232 3.86 17.02 -16.04
N LYS A 233 5.09 17.57 -16.13
CA LYS A 233 5.33 19.02 -16.01
C LYS A 233 4.62 19.81 -17.11
N GLU A 234 4.53 19.25 -18.33
CA GLU A 234 3.88 19.90 -19.47
C GLU A 234 2.35 19.86 -19.39
N HIS A 235 1.77 18.73 -18.92
CA HIS A 235 0.32 18.49 -18.99
C HIS A 235 -0.43 18.77 -17.69
N ILE A 236 0.23 18.74 -16.54
CA ILE A 236 -0.42 19.02 -15.25
C ILE A 236 0.03 20.42 -14.76
N PRO A 237 -0.81 21.47 -14.85
CA PRO A 237 -0.47 22.80 -14.34
C PRO A 237 -0.13 22.74 -12.84
N ASP A 238 0.96 23.39 -12.43
CA ASP A 238 1.40 23.48 -11.03
C ASP A 238 1.58 22.10 -10.34
N VAL A 239 2.02 21.08 -11.10
CA VAL A 239 2.24 19.76 -10.56
C VAL A 239 3.30 19.77 -9.44
N ALA A 240 2.96 19.19 -8.30
CA ALA A 240 3.92 18.92 -7.23
C ALA A 240 4.52 17.53 -7.44
N LEU A 241 5.78 17.48 -7.87
CA LEU A 241 6.52 16.23 -8.08
C LEU A 241 7.28 15.86 -6.82
N THR A 242 7.15 14.60 -6.39
CA THR A 242 7.94 14.06 -5.28
C THR A 242 8.45 12.66 -5.62
N SER A 243 9.59 12.30 -5.06
CA SER A 243 10.23 11.01 -5.32
C SER A 243 11.01 10.53 -4.11
N ASP A 244 11.25 9.22 -4.05
CA ASP A 244 12.17 8.60 -3.08
C ASP A 244 13.42 8.11 -3.79
N ILE A 245 14.56 8.16 -3.08
CA ILE A 245 15.86 7.75 -3.58
C ILE A 245 16.53 6.85 -2.54
N ILE A 246 17.14 5.77 -3.01
CA ILE A 246 17.98 4.87 -2.21
C ILE A 246 19.42 5.13 -2.62
N VAL A 247 20.26 5.48 -1.65
CA VAL A 247 21.69 5.68 -1.81
C VAL A 247 22.46 4.58 -1.08
N GLY A 248 23.57 4.14 -1.64
CA GLY A 248 24.37 3.06 -1.07
C GLY A 248 23.77 1.68 -1.32
N PHE A 249 23.04 1.53 -2.42
CA PHE A 249 22.51 0.21 -2.82
C PHE A 249 23.69 -0.75 -3.07
N PRO A 250 23.60 -2.05 -2.70
CA PRO A 250 24.66 -3.01 -2.92
C PRO A 250 25.16 -3.04 -4.37
N GLY A 251 26.43 -2.72 -4.58
CA GLY A 251 27.04 -2.62 -5.91
C GLY A 251 26.92 -1.24 -6.58
N GLU A 252 26.36 -0.24 -5.92
CA GLU A 252 26.37 1.16 -6.37
C GLU A 252 27.80 1.72 -6.30
N THR A 253 28.24 2.34 -7.39
CA THR A 253 29.53 3.05 -7.46
C THR A 253 29.33 4.56 -7.24
N TYR A 254 30.42 5.30 -7.13
CA TYR A 254 30.35 6.77 -7.01
C TYR A 254 29.77 7.40 -8.29
N GLU A 255 30.09 6.85 -9.45
CA GLU A 255 29.57 7.29 -10.75
C GLU A 255 28.04 7.10 -10.83
N ASP A 256 27.51 5.97 -10.34
CA ASP A 256 26.05 5.74 -10.27
C ASP A 256 25.36 6.75 -9.35
N PHE A 257 26.00 7.09 -8.24
CA PHE A 257 25.50 8.12 -7.33
C PHE A 257 25.52 9.50 -7.99
N GLU A 258 26.56 9.84 -8.75
CA GLU A 258 26.62 11.11 -9.51
C GLU A 258 25.53 11.17 -10.59
N GLU A 259 25.18 10.06 -11.25
CA GLU A 259 24.03 10.00 -12.15
C GLU A 259 22.72 10.31 -11.41
N THR A 260 22.59 9.84 -10.16
CA THR A 260 21.41 10.14 -9.32
C THR A 260 21.38 11.63 -8.92
N LEU A 261 22.51 12.22 -8.55
CA LEU A 261 22.60 13.66 -8.29
C LEU A 261 22.31 14.51 -9.52
N SER A 262 22.77 14.07 -10.70
CA SER A 262 22.47 14.74 -11.96
C SER A 262 20.96 14.74 -12.25
N LEU A 263 20.27 13.59 -12.05
CA LEU A 263 18.83 13.50 -12.23
C LEU A 263 18.04 14.45 -11.30
N ILE A 264 18.49 14.63 -10.06
CA ILE A 264 17.83 15.55 -9.11
C ILE A 264 17.96 17.01 -9.54
N ARG A 265 19.03 17.38 -10.23
CA ARG A 265 19.27 18.75 -10.71
C ARG A 265 18.54 19.10 -12.00
N GLU A 266 18.07 18.12 -12.74
CA GLU A 266 17.35 18.21 -14.00
C GLU A 266 15.84 18.44 -13.79
#